data_a02bb4d4d78706780fc130ce36d8f049
#
_entry.id   a02bb4d4d78706780fc130ce36d8f049
#
_cell.length_a   1.000
_cell.length_b   1.000
_cell.length_c   1.000
_cell.angle_alpha   90.00
_cell.angle_beta   90.00
_cell.angle_gamma   90.00
#
_symmetry.space_group_name_H-M   'P 1'
#
loop_
_entity.id
_entity.type
_entity.pdbx_description
1 polymer ?
#
loop_
_entity_poly.entity_id
_entity_poly.type
_entity_poly.pdbx_seq_one_letter_code
_entity_poly.pdbx_strand_id
1 'polypeptide(L)'
;MSEWRKQAIKIIDGLILGQEVKSSFEVGCDDAGISRKLAKKYPDILFEGVDYREDKINHANQLKDQDKLSNVHFNYDYFLNIQEIKQKYDIVIFTEVYEHLVAENQIYALRLLGNLLSENGVLVFTCPNGDYFLSYLETEKTFSARYNKSFFDDMYQTEHWLEPTHKEIKKIFVSLGFDIIQNGYFNLPKRRYLVIEKLELLVNKIPILRNWLFKSQYLVAKKNPKSPLLKRLNLFEPV
;
A
#
# COMPACT_ATOMS: atom_id res chain seq x y z
N MET A 1 -7.44 -6.84 -14.02
CA MET A 1 -6.88 -5.94 -12.97
C MET A 1 -7.81 -5.98 -11.76
N SER A 2 -7.28 -6.20 -10.57
CA SER A 2 -8.01 -6.25 -9.29
C SER A 2 -8.65 -4.90 -8.93
N GLU A 3 -9.68 -4.92 -8.07
CA GLU A 3 -10.37 -3.68 -7.65
C GLU A 3 -9.45 -2.76 -6.84
N TRP A 4 -8.59 -3.33 -5.98
CA TRP A 4 -7.64 -2.53 -5.21
C TRP A 4 -6.64 -1.78 -6.11
N ARG A 5 -6.14 -2.42 -7.19
CA ARG A 5 -5.28 -1.74 -8.17
C ARG A 5 -6.00 -0.59 -8.88
N LYS A 6 -7.27 -0.78 -9.25
CA LYS A 6 -8.08 0.30 -9.85
C LYS A 6 -8.24 1.47 -8.89
N GLN A 7 -8.50 1.18 -7.62
CA GLN A 7 -8.64 2.23 -6.60
C GLN A 7 -7.33 2.96 -6.33
N ALA A 8 -6.22 2.23 -6.21
CA ALA A 8 -4.89 2.83 -6.07
C ALA A 8 -4.57 3.76 -7.25
N ILE A 9 -4.77 3.29 -8.49
CA ILE A 9 -4.58 4.12 -9.70
C ILE A 9 -5.45 5.37 -9.66
N LYS A 10 -6.72 5.26 -9.27
CA LYS A 10 -7.63 6.43 -9.18
C LYS A 10 -7.15 7.46 -8.16
N ILE A 11 -6.67 7.01 -7.00
CA ILE A 11 -6.11 7.89 -5.97
C ILE A 11 -4.86 8.59 -6.49
N ILE A 12 -3.91 7.84 -7.07
CA ILE A 12 -2.65 8.37 -7.59
C ILE A 12 -2.90 9.33 -8.75
N ASP A 13 -3.82 8.99 -9.65
CA ASP A 13 -4.24 9.85 -10.76
C ASP A 13 -4.75 11.22 -10.25
N GLY A 14 -5.58 11.20 -9.20
CA GLY A 14 -6.05 12.43 -8.57
C GLY A 14 -4.93 13.26 -7.91
N LEU A 15 -3.92 12.60 -7.34
CA LEU A 15 -2.75 13.27 -6.75
C LEU A 15 -1.88 13.92 -7.84
N ILE A 16 -1.62 13.22 -8.94
CA ILE A 16 -0.83 13.74 -10.07
C ILE A 16 -1.52 14.97 -10.70
N LEU A 17 -2.83 14.95 -10.81
CA LEU A 17 -3.58 16.10 -11.34
C LEU A 17 -3.64 17.29 -10.36
N GLY A 18 -3.46 17.05 -9.07
CA GLY A 18 -3.57 18.07 -8.02
C GLY A 18 -2.26 18.73 -7.60
N GLN A 19 -1.10 18.21 -8.02
CA GLN A 19 0.22 18.73 -7.66
C GLN A 19 1.26 18.36 -8.71
N GLU A 20 2.40 19.07 -8.72
CA GLU A 20 3.55 18.67 -9.56
C GLU A 20 4.15 17.36 -9.04
N VAL A 21 4.26 16.36 -9.92
CA VAL A 21 4.84 15.04 -9.64
C VAL A 21 5.86 14.73 -10.73
N LYS A 22 7.09 14.40 -10.33
CA LYS A 22 8.19 14.02 -11.22
C LYS A 22 8.57 12.56 -11.08
N SER A 23 8.34 11.98 -9.91
CA SER A 23 8.78 10.61 -9.62
C SER A 23 7.82 9.86 -8.68
N SER A 24 7.73 8.55 -8.91
CA SER A 24 6.97 7.62 -8.07
C SER A 24 7.75 6.34 -7.83
N PHE A 25 7.60 5.76 -6.64
CA PHE A 25 8.24 4.51 -6.25
C PHE A 25 7.22 3.53 -5.69
N GLU A 26 7.11 2.36 -6.31
CA GLU A 26 6.17 1.30 -5.90
C GLU A 26 6.92 0.17 -5.19
N VAL A 27 6.58 -0.08 -3.92
CA VAL A 27 7.12 -1.16 -3.12
C VAL A 27 6.19 -2.35 -3.16
N GLY A 28 6.73 -3.54 -3.46
CA GLY A 28 5.93 -4.74 -3.70
C GLY A 28 5.14 -4.63 -5.00
N CYS A 29 5.83 -4.24 -6.09
CA CYS A 29 5.16 -3.88 -7.34
C CYS A 29 4.58 -5.07 -8.12
N ASP A 30 4.92 -6.32 -7.77
CA ASP A 30 4.48 -7.54 -8.47
C ASP A 30 4.77 -7.45 -9.99
N ASP A 31 3.75 -7.56 -10.85
CA ASP A 31 3.86 -7.34 -12.30
C ASP A 31 3.87 -5.85 -12.70
N ALA A 32 4.04 -4.95 -11.75
CA ALA A 32 4.02 -3.48 -11.89
C ALA A 32 2.76 -2.93 -12.60
N GLY A 33 1.62 -3.56 -12.36
CA GLY A 33 0.37 -3.21 -13.03
C GLY A 33 -0.15 -1.81 -12.72
N ILE A 34 0.19 -1.20 -11.57
CA ILE A 34 -0.13 0.18 -11.23
C ILE A 34 0.83 1.11 -11.97
N SER A 35 2.14 0.98 -11.72
CA SER A 35 3.17 1.86 -12.29
C SER A 35 3.16 1.86 -13.81
N ARG A 36 3.07 0.71 -14.48
CA ARG A 36 3.01 0.65 -15.95
C ARG A 36 1.78 1.37 -16.52
N LYS A 37 0.61 1.23 -15.86
CA LYS A 37 -0.60 1.90 -16.34
C LYS A 37 -0.52 3.41 -16.20
N LEU A 38 0.05 3.90 -15.08
CA LEU A 38 0.27 5.32 -14.86
C LEU A 38 1.34 5.88 -15.79
N ALA A 39 2.43 5.14 -16.01
CA ALA A 39 3.51 5.53 -16.92
C ALA A 39 3.06 5.74 -18.36
N LYS A 40 2.12 4.90 -18.86
CA LYS A 40 1.47 5.11 -20.15
C LYS A 40 0.71 6.43 -20.25
N LYS A 41 0.09 6.85 -19.15
CA LYS A 41 -0.72 8.07 -19.08
C LYS A 41 0.13 9.33 -18.83
N TYR A 42 1.24 9.17 -18.12
CA TYR A 42 2.11 10.25 -17.67
C TYR A 42 3.57 9.99 -18.12
N PRO A 43 3.90 10.21 -19.40
CA PRO A 43 5.22 9.87 -19.95
C PRO A 43 6.38 10.68 -19.35
N ASP A 44 6.09 11.85 -18.79
CA ASP A 44 7.09 12.76 -18.18
C ASP A 44 7.37 12.44 -16.70
N ILE A 45 6.66 11.48 -16.10
CA ILE A 45 6.87 11.04 -14.72
C ILE A 45 7.69 9.76 -14.73
N LEU A 46 8.74 9.71 -13.91
CA LEU A 46 9.53 8.50 -13.67
C LEU A 46 8.77 7.60 -12.68
N PHE A 47 8.58 6.33 -13.05
CA PHE A 47 8.03 5.30 -12.18
C PHE A 47 9.08 4.23 -11.92
N GLU A 48 9.40 4.01 -10.66
CA GLU A 48 10.29 2.94 -10.24
C GLU A 48 9.55 1.98 -9.32
N GLY A 49 10.01 0.75 -9.28
CA GLY A 49 9.39 -0.24 -8.41
C GLY A 49 10.35 -1.37 -8.04
N VAL A 50 10.07 -1.96 -6.88
CA VAL A 50 10.81 -3.13 -6.38
C VAL A 50 9.84 -4.22 -5.94
N ASP A 51 10.27 -5.47 -6.14
CA ASP A 51 9.62 -6.66 -5.56
C ASP A 51 10.70 -7.68 -5.19
N TYR A 52 10.45 -8.46 -4.14
CA TYR A 52 11.36 -9.51 -3.70
C TYR A 52 11.25 -10.79 -4.53
N ARG A 53 10.29 -10.87 -5.45
CA ARG A 53 10.07 -12.00 -6.33
C ARG A 53 10.66 -11.72 -7.71
N GLU A 54 11.75 -12.38 -8.01
CA GLU A 54 12.48 -12.20 -9.26
C GLU A 54 11.65 -12.55 -10.50
N ASP A 55 10.82 -13.61 -10.43
CA ASP A 55 9.91 -14.00 -11.50
C ASP A 55 8.92 -12.88 -11.86
N LYS A 56 8.44 -12.15 -10.86
CA LYS A 56 7.52 -11.03 -11.04
C LYS A 56 8.19 -9.83 -11.70
N ILE A 57 9.40 -9.50 -11.26
CA ILE A 57 10.19 -8.42 -11.87
C ILE A 57 10.57 -8.75 -13.30
N ASN A 58 10.97 -9.99 -13.59
CA ASN A 58 11.23 -10.43 -14.96
C ASN A 58 9.99 -10.27 -15.84
N HIS A 59 8.81 -10.65 -15.33
CA HIS A 59 7.55 -10.47 -16.04
C HIS A 59 7.19 -8.97 -16.21
N ALA A 60 7.35 -8.15 -15.16
CA ALA A 60 7.12 -6.70 -15.21
C ALA A 60 7.99 -6.03 -16.30
N ASN A 61 9.28 -6.42 -16.39
CA ASN A 61 10.19 -5.91 -17.41
C ASN A 61 9.81 -6.37 -18.82
N GLN A 62 9.39 -7.61 -19.02
CA GLN A 62 8.84 -8.07 -20.30
C GLN A 62 7.63 -7.25 -20.74
N LEU A 63 6.70 -7.01 -19.81
CA LEU A 63 5.51 -6.21 -20.08
C LEU A 63 5.84 -4.74 -20.33
N LYS A 64 6.85 -4.17 -19.66
CA LYS A 64 7.40 -2.84 -19.93
C LYS A 64 7.87 -2.71 -21.38
N ASP A 65 8.64 -3.70 -21.85
CA ASP A 65 9.19 -3.70 -23.21
C ASP A 65 8.07 -3.85 -24.27
N GLN A 66 7.10 -4.72 -24.04
CA GLN A 66 5.91 -4.87 -24.88
C GLN A 66 5.12 -3.55 -24.96
N ASP A 67 4.99 -2.86 -23.84
CA ASP A 67 4.30 -1.58 -23.72
C ASP A 67 5.14 -0.39 -24.24
N LYS A 68 6.43 -0.62 -24.56
CA LYS A 68 7.41 0.38 -25.03
C LYS A 68 7.55 1.56 -24.06
N LEU A 69 7.58 1.29 -22.76
CA LEU A 69 7.69 2.31 -21.73
C LEU A 69 9.17 2.62 -21.46
N SER A 70 9.56 3.88 -21.60
CA SER A 70 10.91 4.37 -21.31
C SER A 70 11.05 5.01 -19.93
N ASN A 71 9.93 5.35 -19.30
CA ASN A 71 9.85 6.08 -18.03
C ASN A 71 9.53 5.15 -16.84
N VAL A 72 9.93 3.87 -16.94
CA VAL A 72 9.76 2.91 -15.84
C VAL A 72 11.02 2.08 -15.62
N HIS A 73 11.34 1.78 -14.34
CA HIS A 73 12.44 0.90 -13.93
C HIS A 73 11.95 -0.03 -12.81
N PHE A 74 12.08 -1.36 -13.02
CA PHE A 74 11.68 -2.36 -12.04
C PHE A 74 12.89 -3.22 -11.67
N ASN A 75 13.14 -3.33 -10.35
CA ASN A 75 14.30 -4.03 -9.81
C ASN A 75 13.87 -5.14 -8.86
N TYR A 76 14.57 -6.28 -8.94
CA TYR A 76 14.50 -7.33 -7.94
C TYR A 76 15.29 -6.88 -6.71
N ASP A 77 14.58 -6.63 -5.61
CA ASP A 77 15.18 -6.29 -4.32
C ASP A 77 14.16 -6.48 -3.19
N TYR A 78 14.67 -6.74 -2.00
CA TYR A 78 13.86 -6.72 -0.80
C TYR A 78 13.94 -5.32 -0.18
N PHE A 79 12.87 -4.55 -0.29
CA PHE A 79 12.87 -3.12 0.03
C PHE A 79 13.33 -2.80 1.47
N LEU A 80 13.18 -3.73 2.43
CA LEU A 80 13.69 -3.54 3.79
C LEU A 80 15.22 -3.57 3.88
N ASN A 81 15.91 -4.03 2.82
CA ASN A 81 17.36 -3.99 2.72
C ASN A 81 17.91 -2.67 2.18
N ILE A 82 17.05 -1.70 1.83
CA ILE A 82 17.50 -0.37 1.36
C ILE A 82 18.22 0.32 2.50
N GLN A 83 19.56 0.29 2.46
CA GLN A 83 20.41 0.94 3.46
C GLN A 83 20.67 2.40 3.14
N GLU A 84 20.76 2.75 1.86
CA GLU A 84 21.06 4.09 1.40
C GLU A 84 19.94 4.60 0.48
N ILE A 85 19.33 5.71 0.87
CA ILE A 85 18.28 6.37 0.08
C ILE A 85 18.94 7.40 -0.83
N LYS A 86 19.22 6.99 -2.07
CA LYS A 86 19.86 7.84 -3.09
C LYS A 86 18.91 8.87 -3.70
N GLN A 87 17.62 8.59 -3.67
CA GLN A 87 16.59 9.40 -4.31
C GLN A 87 15.37 9.55 -3.42
N LYS A 88 14.67 10.68 -3.55
CA LYS A 88 13.39 10.95 -2.92
C LYS A 88 12.30 10.99 -3.99
N TYR A 89 11.09 10.57 -3.61
CA TYR A 89 9.97 10.43 -4.54
C TYR A 89 8.79 11.31 -4.13
N ASP A 90 8.09 11.83 -5.12
CA ASP A 90 6.89 12.64 -4.89
C ASP A 90 5.69 11.77 -4.53
N ILE A 91 5.66 10.53 -5.03
CA ILE A 91 4.67 9.53 -4.64
C ILE A 91 5.38 8.22 -4.29
N VAL A 92 5.13 7.71 -3.09
CA VAL A 92 5.52 6.35 -2.70
C VAL A 92 4.24 5.51 -2.63
N ILE A 93 4.23 4.37 -3.32
CA ILE A 93 3.09 3.46 -3.41
C ILE A 93 3.41 2.21 -2.58
N PHE A 94 2.56 1.91 -1.61
CA PHE A 94 2.68 0.75 -0.74
C PHE A 94 1.30 0.10 -0.57
N THR A 95 1.00 -0.82 -1.47
CA THR A 95 -0.36 -1.35 -1.63
C THR A 95 -0.40 -2.85 -1.51
N GLU A 96 -1.19 -3.38 -0.57
CA GLU A 96 -1.37 -4.82 -0.29
C GLU A 96 -0.01 -5.52 -0.04
N VAL A 97 0.84 -4.91 0.79
CA VAL A 97 2.16 -5.43 1.20
C VAL A 97 2.29 -5.48 2.73
N TYR A 98 1.70 -4.51 3.42
CA TYR A 98 1.84 -4.32 4.86
C TYR A 98 1.43 -5.58 5.66
N GLU A 99 0.34 -6.21 5.28
CA GLU A 99 -0.22 -7.41 5.89
C GLU A 99 0.68 -8.65 5.75
N HIS A 100 1.57 -8.65 4.76
CA HIS A 100 2.54 -9.73 4.53
C HIS A 100 3.82 -9.57 5.36
N LEU A 101 4.01 -8.42 6.01
CA LEU A 101 5.17 -8.17 6.85
C LEU A 101 4.92 -8.66 8.28
N VAL A 102 5.92 -9.31 8.87
CA VAL A 102 5.91 -9.61 10.31
C VAL A 102 5.86 -8.30 11.12
N ALA A 103 5.31 -8.37 12.34
CA ALA A 103 4.99 -7.18 13.14
C ALA A 103 6.17 -6.23 13.34
N GLU A 104 7.37 -6.76 13.58
CA GLU A 104 8.58 -5.96 13.75
C GLU A 104 8.92 -5.16 12.49
N ASN A 105 8.71 -5.75 11.32
CA ASN A 105 9.01 -5.13 10.04
C ASN A 105 7.95 -4.10 9.62
N GLN A 106 6.73 -4.19 10.10
CA GLN A 106 5.65 -3.26 9.72
C GLN A 106 5.96 -1.81 10.09
N ILE A 107 6.44 -1.59 11.32
CA ILE A 107 6.80 -0.23 11.78
C ILE A 107 8.07 0.26 11.07
N TYR A 108 9.06 -0.62 10.91
CA TYR A 108 10.28 -0.29 10.19
C TYR A 108 9.99 0.08 8.73
N ALA A 109 9.15 -0.69 8.05
CA ALA A 109 8.70 -0.41 6.69
C ALA A 109 8.11 1.00 6.55
N LEU A 110 7.13 1.36 7.39
CA LEU A 110 6.50 2.68 7.33
C LEU A 110 7.51 3.83 7.57
N ARG A 111 8.49 3.63 8.45
CA ARG A 111 9.58 4.60 8.64
C ARG A 111 10.45 4.74 7.40
N LEU A 112 10.85 3.62 6.80
CA LEU A 112 11.63 3.59 5.57
C LEU A 112 10.89 4.29 4.43
N LEU A 113 9.60 3.99 4.24
CA LEU A 113 8.75 4.65 3.25
C LEU A 113 8.65 6.15 3.48
N GLY A 114 8.53 6.60 4.74
CA GLY A 114 8.59 8.02 5.08
C GLY A 114 9.92 8.65 4.67
N ASN A 115 11.03 7.92 4.80
CA ASN A 115 12.34 8.41 4.39
C ASN A 115 12.50 8.48 2.86
N LEU A 116 11.77 7.68 2.10
CA LEU A 116 11.75 7.76 0.63
C LEU A 116 10.98 8.96 0.09
N LEU A 117 10.11 9.58 0.87
CA LEU A 117 9.32 10.74 0.43
C LEU A 117 10.18 12.01 0.25
N SER A 118 9.94 12.74 -0.83
CA SER A 118 10.39 14.12 -0.99
C SER A 118 9.71 15.03 0.04
N GLU A 119 10.10 16.30 0.12
CA GLU A 119 9.57 17.25 1.12
C GLU A 119 8.03 17.35 1.07
N ASN A 120 7.47 17.42 -0.15
CA ASN A 120 6.03 17.47 -0.39
C ASN A 120 5.43 16.12 -0.81
N GLY A 121 6.24 15.06 -0.74
CA GLY A 121 5.86 13.72 -1.18
C GLY A 121 4.73 13.11 -0.37
N VAL A 122 3.99 12.21 -1.00
CA VAL A 122 2.86 11.51 -0.41
C VAL A 122 3.05 10.00 -0.44
N LEU A 123 2.66 9.33 0.63
CA LEU A 123 2.56 7.87 0.71
C LEU A 123 1.11 7.47 0.40
N VAL A 124 0.92 6.65 -0.62
CA VAL A 124 -0.35 5.97 -0.93
C VAL A 124 -0.27 4.56 -0.36
N PHE A 125 -1.08 4.29 0.62
CA PHE A 125 -1.12 3.05 1.38
C PHE A 125 -2.45 2.35 1.22
N THR A 126 -2.44 1.04 0.96
CA THR A 126 -3.63 0.19 1.08
C THR A 126 -3.30 -1.12 1.80
N CYS A 127 -4.26 -1.65 2.51
CA CYS A 127 -4.20 -2.99 3.09
C CYS A 127 -5.64 -3.53 3.33
N PRO A 128 -5.80 -4.83 3.62
CA PRO A 128 -7.06 -5.37 4.11
C PRO A 128 -7.56 -4.62 5.35
N ASN A 129 -8.86 -4.61 5.53
CA ASN A 129 -9.52 -3.97 6.67
C ASN A 129 -9.82 -4.99 7.77
N GLY A 130 -9.13 -4.92 8.88
CA GLY A 130 -9.29 -5.81 10.02
C GLY A 130 -10.67 -5.76 10.69
N ASP A 131 -11.47 -4.72 10.45
CA ASP A 131 -12.87 -4.61 10.93
C ASP A 131 -13.88 -5.26 9.97
N TYR A 132 -13.45 -5.87 8.85
CA TYR A 132 -14.35 -6.43 7.86
C TYR A 132 -15.14 -7.59 8.43
N PHE A 133 -16.48 -7.41 8.53
CA PHE A 133 -17.38 -8.36 9.23
C PHE A 133 -17.38 -9.77 8.64
N LEU A 134 -17.33 -9.91 7.31
CA LEU A 134 -17.33 -11.23 6.68
C LEU A 134 -16.01 -11.99 6.86
N SER A 135 -14.93 -11.33 7.24
CA SER A 135 -13.71 -12.03 7.66
C SER A 135 -13.96 -12.88 8.90
N TYR A 136 -14.84 -12.46 9.80
CA TYR A 136 -15.26 -13.27 10.94
C TYR A 136 -16.10 -14.49 10.54
N LEU A 137 -16.93 -14.40 9.49
CA LEU A 137 -17.75 -15.52 9.00
C LEU A 137 -16.96 -16.48 8.10
N GLU A 138 -16.01 -15.97 7.36
CA GLU A 138 -15.04 -16.79 6.61
C GLU A 138 -14.03 -17.45 7.56
N THR A 139 -13.82 -16.86 8.74
CA THR A 139 -12.78 -17.21 9.71
C THR A 139 -13.15 -18.33 10.67
N GLU A 140 -14.37 -18.84 10.75
CA GLU A 140 -14.52 -20.13 11.47
C GLU A 140 -13.68 -21.22 10.83
N LYS A 141 -13.50 -21.22 9.51
CA LYS A 141 -12.56 -22.10 8.80
C LYS A 141 -11.11 -21.61 8.80
N THR A 142 -10.89 -20.31 8.76
CA THR A 142 -9.54 -19.71 8.67
C THR A 142 -8.99 -19.27 10.03
N PHE A 143 -9.81 -18.97 11.03
CA PHE A 143 -9.33 -18.61 12.37
C PHE A 143 -8.69 -19.82 13.05
N SER A 144 -9.25 -21.01 12.92
CA SER A 144 -8.59 -22.22 13.34
C SER A 144 -7.30 -22.50 12.54
N ALA A 145 -7.26 -22.14 11.27
CA ALA A 145 -6.07 -22.24 10.44
C ALA A 145 -5.01 -21.17 10.77
N ARG A 146 -5.43 -19.94 11.10
CA ARG A 146 -4.49 -18.86 11.49
C ARG A 146 -3.82 -19.09 12.85
N TYR A 147 -4.50 -19.76 13.80
CA TYR A 147 -3.99 -19.94 15.16
C TYR A 147 -3.59 -21.38 15.51
N ASN A 148 -4.02 -22.39 14.75
CA ASN A 148 -3.71 -23.80 15.00
C ASN A 148 -2.57 -24.37 14.14
N LYS A 149 -2.05 -23.62 13.18
CA LYS A 149 -0.83 -24.03 12.49
C LYS A 149 0.36 -23.58 13.34
N SER A 150 1.32 -24.48 13.52
CA SER A 150 2.52 -24.19 14.28
C SER A 150 3.20 -22.96 13.63
N PHE A 151 3.62 -22.04 14.46
CA PHE A 151 4.29 -20.77 14.09
C PHE A 151 5.45 -20.96 13.09
N PHE A 152 5.99 -22.17 13.00
CA PHE A 152 7.13 -22.49 12.12
C PHE A 152 6.75 -23.13 10.78
N ASP A 153 5.61 -23.84 10.68
CA ASP A 153 5.23 -24.52 9.45
C ASP A 153 4.61 -23.59 8.40
N ASP A 154 4.22 -22.39 8.79
CA ASP A 154 3.45 -21.46 7.95
C ASP A 154 4.15 -20.15 7.62
N MET A 155 5.42 -19.98 8.00
CA MET A 155 6.19 -18.76 7.72
C MET A 155 6.25 -18.40 6.22
N TYR A 156 5.95 -19.39 5.36
CA TYR A 156 5.95 -19.25 3.90
C TYR A 156 4.56 -19.43 3.25
N GLN A 157 3.50 -19.74 4.02
CA GLN A 157 2.19 -20.07 3.47
C GLN A 157 1.04 -19.20 3.98
N THR A 158 1.19 -18.45 5.07
CA THR A 158 0.20 -17.48 5.51
C THR A 158 0.41 -16.18 4.76
N GLU A 159 -0.51 -15.87 3.87
CA GLU A 159 -0.43 -14.65 3.08
C GLU A 159 -0.56 -13.37 3.93
N HIS A 160 -1.19 -13.43 5.11
CA HIS A 160 -1.43 -12.26 5.97
C HIS A 160 -1.07 -12.52 7.44
N TRP A 161 -0.17 -11.71 7.99
CA TRP A 161 0.24 -11.76 9.40
C TRP A 161 -0.64 -10.91 10.31
N LEU A 162 -0.96 -9.69 9.87
CA LEU A 162 -1.76 -8.76 10.65
C LEU A 162 -2.53 -7.83 9.72
N GLU A 163 -3.86 -7.88 9.83
CA GLU A 163 -4.76 -6.94 9.18
C GLU A 163 -5.22 -5.91 10.21
N PRO A 164 -4.70 -4.66 10.17
CA PRO A 164 -5.07 -3.65 11.14
C PRO A 164 -6.48 -3.13 10.90
N THR A 165 -7.18 -2.74 11.96
CA THR A 165 -8.37 -1.93 11.84
C THR A 165 -8.02 -0.54 11.30
N HIS A 166 -8.99 0.16 10.73
CA HIS A 166 -8.76 1.52 10.22
C HIS A 166 -8.31 2.51 11.32
N LYS A 167 -8.82 2.32 12.53
CA LYS A 167 -8.43 3.12 13.68
C LYS A 167 -6.99 2.86 14.09
N GLU A 168 -6.56 1.60 14.09
CA GLU A 168 -5.18 1.22 14.46
C GLU A 168 -4.18 1.75 13.44
N ILE A 169 -4.40 1.50 12.15
CA ILE A 169 -3.45 1.95 11.13
C ILE A 169 -3.32 3.47 11.10
N LYS A 170 -4.42 4.22 11.25
CA LYS A 170 -4.37 5.69 11.38
C LYS A 170 -3.55 6.11 12.60
N LYS A 171 -3.74 5.45 13.75
CA LYS A 171 -2.99 5.75 14.96
C LYS A 171 -1.49 5.48 14.77
N ILE A 172 -1.14 4.39 14.10
CA ILE A 172 0.25 4.06 13.75
C ILE A 172 0.86 5.16 12.88
N PHE A 173 0.20 5.57 11.80
CA PHE A 173 0.69 6.62 10.91
C PHE A 173 0.93 7.94 11.66
N VAL A 174 -0.03 8.40 12.44
CA VAL A 174 0.11 9.62 13.24
C VAL A 174 1.26 9.49 14.25
N SER A 175 1.40 8.34 14.92
CA SER A 175 2.49 8.10 15.88
C SER A 175 3.87 8.07 15.23
N LEU A 176 3.95 7.75 13.94
CA LEU A 176 5.19 7.79 13.16
C LEU A 176 5.46 9.16 12.51
N GLY A 177 4.63 10.15 12.79
CA GLY A 177 4.82 11.51 12.30
C GLY A 177 4.28 11.76 10.90
N PHE A 178 3.26 11.02 10.48
CA PHE A 178 2.53 11.30 9.26
C PHE A 178 1.25 12.10 9.52
N ASP A 179 0.95 13.03 8.64
CA ASP A 179 -0.36 13.68 8.52
C ASP A 179 -1.18 12.93 7.48
N ILE A 180 -2.34 12.43 7.87
CA ILE A 180 -3.26 11.74 6.98
C ILE A 180 -4.10 12.77 6.25
N ILE A 181 -3.88 12.93 4.94
CA ILE A 181 -4.57 13.91 4.10
C ILE A 181 -5.82 13.35 3.42
N GLN A 182 -5.86 12.03 3.22
CA GLN A 182 -7.03 11.33 2.69
C GLN A 182 -7.10 9.93 3.26
N ASN A 183 -8.30 9.42 3.50
CA ASN A 183 -8.50 8.04 3.93
C ASN A 183 -9.90 7.55 3.58
N GLY A 184 -10.07 6.23 3.55
CA GLY A 184 -11.36 5.61 3.29
C GLY A 184 -11.29 4.12 3.10
N TYR A 185 -12.37 3.59 2.57
CA TYR A 185 -12.56 2.17 2.34
C TYR A 185 -12.95 1.91 0.89
N PHE A 186 -12.68 0.71 0.43
CA PHE A 186 -13.05 0.26 -0.90
C PHE A 186 -13.20 -1.26 -0.94
N ASN A 187 -13.62 -1.80 -2.08
CA ASN A 187 -13.75 -3.22 -2.31
C ASN A 187 -14.86 -3.87 -1.47
N LEU A 188 -16.13 -3.50 -1.78
CA LEU A 188 -17.27 -4.27 -1.30
C LEU A 188 -17.26 -5.67 -1.91
N PRO A 189 -17.65 -6.70 -1.15
CA PRO A 189 -17.81 -8.03 -1.69
C PRO A 189 -18.81 -7.99 -2.85
N LYS A 190 -18.35 -8.35 -4.05
CA LYS A 190 -19.21 -8.44 -5.24
C LYS A 190 -20.27 -9.51 -5.01
N ARG A 191 -21.45 -9.09 -4.57
CA ARG A 191 -22.68 -9.87 -4.77
C ARG A 191 -23.28 -9.42 -6.11
N ARG A 192 -23.75 -10.36 -6.89
CA ARG A 192 -24.19 -10.33 -8.29
C ARG A 192 -25.30 -9.33 -8.69
N TYR A 193 -25.52 -8.23 -7.95
CA TYR A 193 -26.67 -7.34 -8.15
C TYR A 193 -26.28 -5.87 -8.28
N LEU A 194 -26.71 -5.25 -9.36
CA LEU A 194 -26.63 -3.80 -9.70
C LEU A 194 -27.17 -2.83 -8.61
N VAL A 195 -27.87 -3.33 -7.63
CA VAL A 195 -28.39 -2.55 -6.48
C VAL A 195 -27.26 -2.14 -5.52
N ILE A 196 -26.11 -2.81 -5.57
CA ILE A 196 -25.02 -2.66 -4.58
C ILE A 196 -24.21 -1.40 -4.80
N GLU A 197 -23.99 -0.94 -6.04
CA GLU A 197 -23.23 0.31 -6.29
C GLU A 197 -23.92 1.55 -5.71
N LYS A 198 -25.25 1.60 -5.77
CA LYS A 198 -26.01 2.68 -5.12
C LYS A 198 -26.04 2.54 -3.60
N LEU A 199 -26.04 1.29 -3.10
CA LEU A 199 -25.92 1.01 -1.66
C LEU A 199 -24.53 1.39 -1.13
N GLU A 200 -23.47 1.20 -1.92
CA GLU A 200 -22.09 1.61 -1.60
C GLU A 200 -22.00 3.10 -1.23
N LEU A 201 -22.60 3.95 -2.04
CA LEU A 201 -22.62 5.39 -1.80
C LEU A 201 -23.41 5.74 -0.51
N LEU A 202 -24.45 4.97 -0.20
CA LEU A 202 -25.25 5.18 1.01
C LEU A 202 -24.51 4.67 2.25
N VAL A 203 -23.93 3.47 2.17
CA VAL A 203 -23.20 2.81 3.26
C VAL A 203 -21.91 3.58 3.60
N ASN A 204 -21.25 4.18 2.61
CA ASN A 204 -20.08 5.05 2.84
C ASN A 204 -20.42 6.29 3.69
N LYS A 205 -21.68 6.70 3.74
CA LYS A 205 -22.15 7.83 4.57
C LYS A 205 -22.43 7.43 6.03
N ILE A 206 -22.52 6.13 6.32
CA ILE A 206 -22.80 5.62 7.67
C ILE A 206 -21.51 5.05 8.28
N PRO A 207 -20.84 5.78 9.21
CA PRO A 207 -19.50 5.41 9.68
C PRO A 207 -19.39 3.99 10.24
N ILE A 208 -20.41 3.51 10.96
CA ILE A 208 -20.41 2.18 11.58
C ILE A 208 -20.48 1.08 10.52
N LEU A 209 -21.34 1.26 9.49
CA LEU A 209 -21.54 0.24 8.45
C LEU A 209 -20.35 0.14 7.50
N ARG A 210 -19.71 1.26 7.16
CA ARG A 210 -18.57 1.25 6.26
C ARG A 210 -17.37 0.48 6.82
N ASN A 211 -17.11 0.57 8.14
CA ASN A 211 -16.01 -0.17 8.76
C ASN A 211 -16.17 -1.69 8.61
N TRP A 212 -17.40 -2.18 8.61
CA TRP A 212 -17.70 -3.61 8.63
C TRP A 212 -17.93 -4.22 7.25
N LEU A 213 -18.26 -3.41 6.26
CA LEU A 213 -18.67 -3.92 4.95
C LEU A 213 -17.58 -3.88 3.87
N PHE A 214 -16.53 -3.09 4.04
CA PHE A 214 -15.46 -2.98 3.06
C PHE A 214 -14.27 -3.88 3.41
N LYS A 215 -13.80 -4.64 2.41
CA LYS A 215 -12.66 -5.56 2.56
C LYS A 215 -11.32 -4.86 2.71
N SER A 216 -11.18 -3.69 2.11
CA SER A 216 -9.91 -2.99 2.02
C SER A 216 -10.04 -1.54 2.45
N GLN A 217 -8.95 -0.99 2.92
CA GLN A 217 -8.83 0.40 3.38
C GLN A 217 -7.64 1.08 2.73
N TYR A 218 -7.67 2.42 2.69
CA TYR A 218 -6.56 3.20 2.18
C TYR A 218 -6.29 4.44 3.03
N LEU A 219 -5.03 4.86 3.01
CA LEU A 219 -4.57 6.13 3.53
C LEU A 219 -3.71 6.82 2.47
N VAL A 220 -3.83 8.15 2.39
CA VAL A 220 -2.85 9.02 1.74
C VAL A 220 -2.25 9.90 2.82
N ALA A 221 -0.95 9.89 2.96
CA ALA A 221 -0.28 10.56 4.06
C ALA A 221 0.96 11.33 3.60
N LYS A 222 1.27 12.43 4.28
CA LYS A 222 2.50 13.22 4.12
C LYS A 222 3.34 13.16 5.39
N LYS A 223 4.64 13.38 5.28
CA LYS A 223 5.46 13.62 6.47
C LYS A 223 5.01 14.90 7.16
N ASN A 224 4.88 14.84 8.48
CA ASN A 224 4.67 16.03 9.28
C ASN A 224 6.04 16.61 9.70
N PRO A 225 6.51 17.72 9.09
CA PRO A 225 7.83 18.28 9.39
C PRO A 225 7.94 18.80 10.83
N LYS A 226 6.81 19.04 11.51
CA LYS A 226 6.76 19.48 12.91
C LYS A 226 6.73 18.32 13.90
N SER A 227 6.62 17.08 13.43
CA SER A 227 6.58 15.93 14.33
C SER A 227 7.91 15.77 15.07
N PRO A 228 7.91 15.74 16.41
CA PRO A 228 9.12 15.51 17.21
C PRO A 228 9.74 14.12 16.95
N LEU A 229 8.95 13.20 16.43
CA LEU A 229 9.41 11.84 16.09
C LEU A 229 10.26 11.81 14.82
N LEU A 230 10.00 12.66 13.83
CA LEU A 230 10.86 12.80 12.65
C LEU A 230 12.26 13.32 13.04
N LYS A 231 12.37 14.19 14.05
CA LYS A 231 13.66 14.66 14.58
C LYS A 231 14.43 13.55 15.32
N ARG A 232 13.75 12.55 15.88
CA ARG A 232 14.36 11.38 16.50
C ARG A 232 14.70 10.25 15.50
N LEU A 233 14.15 10.28 14.31
CA LEU A 233 14.40 9.28 13.26
C LEU A 233 15.78 9.45 12.59
N ASN A 234 16.43 10.61 12.77
CA ASN A 234 17.85 10.78 12.41
C ASN A 234 18.81 10.00 13.35
N LEU A 235 18.29 9.23 14.31
CA LEU A 235 19.08 8.44 15.27
C LEU A 235 19.37 7.00 14.80
N PHE A 236 19.00 6.64 13.58
CA PHE A 236 19.48 5.39 12.98
C PHE A 236 20.44 5.71 11.83
N GLU A 237 21.57 6.36 12.15
CA GLU A 237 22.77 6.11 11.40
C GLU A 237 23.17 4.66 11.67
N PRO A 238 23.51 3.89 10.62
CA PRO A 238 24.02 2.54 10.83
C PRO A 238 25.30 2.63 11.65
N VAL A 239 25.33 1.87 12.75
CA VAL A 239 26.54 1.62 13.54
C VAL A 239 27.50 0.80 12.70
#